data_c605933381120e78f1298b1ca2a395da
#
_entry.id   c605933381120e78f1298b1ca2a395da
#
_cell.length_a   1.000
_cell.length_b   1.000
_cell.length_c   1.000
_cell.angle_alpha   90.00
_cell.angle_beta   90.00
_cell.angle_gamma   90.00
#
_symmetry.space_group_name_H-M   'P 1'
#
loop_
_entity.id
_entity.type
_entity.pdbx_description
1 polymer ?
#
loop_
_entity_poly.entity_id
_entity_poly.type
_entity_poly.pdbx_seq_one_letter_code
_entity_poly.pdbx_strand_id
1 'polypeptide(L)'
;MTAQPTFLETDGFGCLDQMEAVLEVLNEGVIITNDCHEVLFANSRFLDMTGIPKQDLVGSDFSRFYSSQEWAYLTSQSEVSFRQGHNCYEFVLPQEGGGRLPVIISSRVLNNCGSRLKVATFADISKQIKVEEELRSANARLQQRQMEIDEDLRLAARVQNSLAPKSQAWDNVSVDSFYHPVHWIGGDFALVNSQDEQHVSVLVCDVSGHGIGSALVANRIYSETTSHLRNGTALIDMFERLNRLMIEDIAGSGMFVTLAAVRIDAQKRRMDFAGAGHPPVMVARRGQSPLLLESRCAVLGLHPKAVDVSASLEMSLEPGDCIVLYTDGITEVFNSGGEMLGIEGVREIVRQASALPAGQMKQGILDGVAAWRNGPSTDDVSLILAHVR
;
A
#
# COMPACT_ATOMS: atom_id res chain seq x y z
N MET A 1 18.06 6.85 -58.49
CA MET A 1 19.07 5.79 -58.74
C MET A 1 19.38 5.16 -57.39
N THR A 2 18.59 4.16 -57.02
CA THR A 2 18.73 3.39 -55.78
C THR A 2 19.29 2.03 -56.17
N ALA A 3 20.53 1.77 -55.77
CA ALA A 3 21.17 0.48 -55.95
C ALA A 3 20.54 -0.54 -55.02
N GLN A 4 19.91 -1.58 -55.58
CA GLN A 4 19.58 -2.81 -54.89
C GLN A 4 20.87 -3.58 -54.59
N PRO A 5 21.02 -4.17 -53.39
CA PRO A 5 22.13 -5.06 -53.14
C PRO A 5 21.89 -6.38 -53.88
N THR A 6 22.74 -6.69 -54.79
CA THR A 6 22.84 -7.97 -55.50
C THR A 6 23.44 -8.99 -54.54
N PHE A 7 22.61 -9.89 -54.01
CA PHE A 7 23.06 -11.08 -53.30
C PHE A 7 22.99 -12.28 -54.27
N LEU A 8 24.16 -12.89 -54.49
CA LEU A 8 24.42 -14.25 -54.95
C LEU A 8 24.30 -14.56 -56.46
N GLU A 9 25.40 -14.39 -57.12
CA GLU A 9 25.92 -15.36 -58.07
C GLU A 9 27.20 -15.94 -57.45
N THR A 10 27.10 -17.08 -56.75
CA THR A 10 28.26 -17.95 -56.39
C THR A 10 27.83 -19.40 -56.48
N ASP A 11 28.66 -20.17 -57.03
CA ASP A 11 28.56 -21.61 -57.34
C ASP A 11 27.91 -22.40 -56.20
N GLY A 12 26.99 -23.31 -56.53
CA GLY A 12 26.08 -23.99 -55.58
C GLY A 12 26.72 -24.83 -54.47
N PHE A 13 28.03 -24.97 -54.42
CA PHE A 13 28.77 -25.64 -53.35
C PHE A 13 29.16 -24.69 -52.21
N GLY A 14 29.43 -23.42 -52.48
CA GLY A 14 29.79 -22.43 -51.44
C GLY A 14 28.62 -21.96 -50.58
N CYS A 15 27.39 -22.14 -51.05
CA CYS A 15 26.18 -21.71 -50.34
C CYS A 15 25.76 -22.68 -49.21
N LEU A 16 25.95 -23.97 -49.37
CA LEU A 16 25.63 -25.00 -48.36
C LEU A 16 26.57 -24.94 -47.18
N ASP A 17 27.89 -24.81 -47.43
CA ASP A 17 28.89 -24.69 -46.35
C ASP A 17 28.67 -23.42 -45.50
N GLN A 18 28.25 -22.30 -46.13
CA GLN A 18 27.93 -21.07 -45.42
C GLN A 18 26.65 -21.18 -44.60
N MET A 19 25.63 -21.87 -45.08
CA MET A 19 24.41 -22.11 -44.31
C MET A 19 24.67 -23.02 -43.10
N GLU A 20 25.44 -24.08 -43.27
CA GLU A 20 25.84 -24.93 -42.14
C GLU A 20 26.62 -24.15 -41.10
N ALA A 21 27.56 -23.31 -41.50
CA ALA A 21 28.31 -22.44 -40.56
C ALA A 21 27.41 -21.48 -39.78
N VAL A 22 26.37 -20.95 -40.41
CA VAL A 22 25.37 -20.11 -39.70
C VAL A 22 24.56 -20.92 -38.68
N LEU A 23 24.13 -22.11 -39.02
CA LEU A 23 23.36 -22.98 -38.11
C LEU A 23 24.21 -23.50 -36.94
N GLU A 24 25.52 -23.68 -37.14
CA GLU A 24 26.47 -24.09 -36.10
C GLU A 24 26.70 -23.02 -35.00
N VAL A 25 26.59 -21.74 -35.32
CA VAL A 25 26.80 -20.66 -34.33
C VAL A 25 25.57 -20.31 -33.52
N LEU A 26 24.41 -20.95 -33.79
CA LEU A 26 23.20 -20.71 -33.04
C LEU A 26 23.27 -21.32 -31.62
N ASN A 27 22.81 -20.58 -30.62
CA ASN A 27 22.74 -21.05 -29.23
C ASN A 27 21.61 -22.06 -28.97
N GLU A 28 20.74 -22.27 -29.95
CA GLU A 28 19.69 -23.27 -29.93
C GLU A 28 20.15 -24.54 -30.68
N GLY A 29 19.69 -25.70 -30.21
CA GLY A 29 19.83 -26.92 -30.96
C GLY A 29 19.04 -26.85 -32.25
N VAL A 30 19.61 -27.24 -33.37
CA VAL A 30 18.96 -27.23 -34.70
C VAL A 30 19.04 -28.60 -35.31
N ILE A 31 17.90 -29.10 -35.81
CA ILE A 31 17.85 -30.28 -36.68
C ILE A 31 17.10 -29.95 -37.97
N ILE A 32 17.47 -30.63 -39.05
CA ILE A 32 16.73 -30.64 -40.32
C ILE A 32 16.37 -32.10 -40.64
N THR A 33 15.08 -32.36 -40.87
CA THR A 33 14.59 -33.67 -41.25
C THR A 33 13.81 -33.58 -42.55
N ASN A 34 13.79 -34.72 -43.32
CA ASN A 34 12.88 -34.89 -44.45
C ASN A 34 11.47 -35.30 -43.98
N ASP A 35 10.55 -35.52 -44.88
CA ASP A 35 9.16 -35.97 -44.63
C ASP A 35 9.05 -37.43 -44.16
N CYS A 36 10.12 -38.23 -44.29
CA CYS A 36 10.27 -39.56 -43.75
C CYS A 36 10.91 -39.56 -42.34
N HIS A 37 11.08 -38.38 -41.69
CA HIS A 37 11.70 -38.19 -40.36
C HIS A 37 13.20 -38.55 -40.30
N GLU A 38 13.86 -38.74 -41.41
CA GLU A 38 15.31 -38.96 -41.47
C GLU A 38 16.04 -37.63 -41.16
N VAL A 39 17.02 -37.68 -40.27
CA VAL A 39 17.83 -36.52 -39.89
C VAL A 39 18.87 -36.22 -40.95
N LEU A 40 18.74 -35.08 -41.59
CA LEU A 40 19.69 -34.63 -42.66
C LEU A 40 20.82 -33.75 -42.10
N PHE A 41 20.52 -33.02 -41.01
CA PHE A 41 21.48 -32.14 -40.34
C PHE A 41 21.15 -32.02 -38.86
N ALA A 42 22.21 -31.89 -38.05
CA ALA A 42 22.10 -31.46 -36.64
C ALA A 42 23.34 -30.61 -36.31
N ASN A 43 23.11 -29.45 -35.66
CA ASN A 43 24.23 -28.60 -35.23
C ASN A 43 24.85 -29.12 -33.91
N SER A 44 26.07 -28.64 -33.61
CA SER A 44 26.81 -29.02 -32.40
C SER A 44 25.98 -28.81 -31.12
N ARG A 45 25.20 -27.74 -31.08
CA ARG A 45 24.35 -27.45 -29.89
C ARG A 45 23.29 -28.52 -29.64
N PHE A 46 22.67 -29.04 -30.70
CA PHE A 46 21.70 -30.15 -30.54
C PHE A 46 22.37 -31.42 -30.06
N LEU A 47 23.55 -31.73 -30.57
CA LEU A 47 24.36 -32.88 -30.14
C LEU A 47 24.71 -32.76 -28.65
N ASP A 48 25.15 -31.56 -28.20
CA ASP A 48 25.46 -31.28 -26.79
C ASP A 48 24.22 -31.42 -25.88
N MET A 49 23.05 -30.98 -26.36
CA MET A 49 21.80 -31.06 -25.63
C MET A 49 21.30 -32.50 -25.45
N THR A 50 21.53 -33.35 -26.47
CA THR A 50 21.05 -34.76 -26.44
C THR A 50 22.10 -35.74 -25.96
N GLY A 51 23.38 -35.44 -26.13
CA GLY A 51 24.51 -36.35 -25.94
C GLY A 51 24.69 -37.34 -27.07
N ILE A 52 23.84 -37.32 -28.11
CA ILE A 52 23.86 -38.31 -29.21
C ILE A 52 25.02 -37.92 -30.19
N PRO A 53 25.94 -38.88 -30.52
CA PRO A 53 26.96 -38.63 -31.48
C PRO A 53 26.42 -38.32 -32.89
N LYS A 54 27.02 -37.38 -33.59
CA LYS A 54 26.61 -36.94 -34.95
C LYS A 54 26.45 -38.12 -35.90
N GLN A 55 27.39 -39.04 -35.85
CA GLN A 55 27.41 -40.24 -36.71
C GLN A 55 26.25 -41.21 -36.51
N ASP A 56 25.67 -41.20 -35.30
CA ASP A 56 24.53 -42.07 -34.96
C ASP A 56 23.18 -41.38 -35.23
N LEU A 57 23.21 -40.05 -35.33
CA LEU A 57 22.02 -39.20 -35.51
C LEU A 57 21.75 -38.91 -37.00
N VAL A 58 22.76 -38.37 -37.74
CA VAL A 58 22.59 -37.97 -39.14
C VAL A 58 22.47 -39.20 -40.03
N GLY A 59 21.45 -39.21 -40.89
CA GLY A 59 21.09 -40.35 -41.76
C GLY A 59 20.24 -41.42 -41.04
N SER A 60 19.92 -41.21 -39.75
CA SER A 60 19.05 -42.12 -39.00
C SER A 60 17.59 -41.65 -38.97
N ASP A 61 16.68 -42.60 -38.73
CA ASP A 61 15.28 -42.27 -38.39
C ASP A 61 15.24 -41.73 -36.99
N PHE A 62 14.71 -40.49 -36.84
CA PHE A 62 14.66 -39.75 -35.56
C PHE A 62 13.79 -40.46 -34.51
N SER A 63 12.87 -41.36 -34.90
CA SER A 63 12.05 -42.17 -34.02
C SER A 63 12.86 -43.03 -33.06
N ARG A 64 14.06 -43.43 -33.43
CA ARG A 64 14.88 -44.39 -32.64
C ARG A 64 15.33 -43.84 -31.29
N PHE A 65 15.28 -42.54 -31.09
CA PHE A 65 15.76 -41.87 -29.88
C PHE A 65 14.66 -41.59 -28.85
N TYR A 66 13.41 -42.02 -29.16
CA TYR A 66 12.23 -41.73 -28.33
C TYR A 66 11.46 -43.00 -27.98
N SER A 67 10.77 -42.94 -26.86
CA SER A 67 9.75 -43.97 -26.54
C SER A 67 8.57 -43.86 -27.51
N SER A 68 7.78 -44.95 -27.63
CA SER A 68 6.60 -44.95 -28.50
C SER A 68 5.60 -43.81 -28.18
N GLN A 69 5.47 -43.45 -26.92
CA GLN A 69 4.58 -42.35 -26.48
C GLN A 69 5.12 -40.99 -26.85
N GLU A 70 6.42 -40.73 -26.63
CA GLU A 70 7.08 -39.50 -26.97
C GLU A 70 7.09 -39.29 -28.50
N TRP A 71 7.34 -40.39 -29.23
CA TRP A 71 7.32 -40.35 -30.69
C TRP A 71 5.91 -40.05 -31.25
N ALA A 72 4.88 -40.68 -30.72
CA ALA A 72 3.48 -40.39 -31.11
C ALA A 72 3.13 -38.92 -30.89
N TYR A 73 3.59 -38.32 -29.78
CA TYR A 73 3.42 -36.88 -29.51
C TYR A 73 4.18 -36.01 -30.54
N LEU A 74 5.46 -36.29 -30.76
CA LEU A 74 6.29 -35.55 -31.75
C LEU A 74 5.73 -35.64 -33.17
N THR A 75 5.22 -36.81 -33.55
CA THR A 75 4.59 -37.03 -34.86
C THR A 75 3.31 -36.19 -34.98
N SER A 76 2.47 -36.17 -33.98
CA SER A 76 1.27 -35.31 -33.95
C SER A 76 1.61 -33.83 -34.12
N GLN A 77 2.65 -33.33 -33.43
CA GLN A 77 3.13 -31.95 -33.56
C GLN A 77 3.77 -31.71 -34.95
N SER A 78 4.44 -32.72 -35.52
CA SER A 78 5.00 -32.63 -36.85
C SER A 78 3.91 -32.49 -37.93
N GLU A 79 2.78 -33.20 -37.79
CA GLU A 79 1.63 -33.04 -38.67
C GLU A 79 1.02 -31.64 -38.63
N VAL A 80 0.99 -31.01 -37.45
CA VAL A 80 0.58 -29.62 -37.31
C VAL A 80 1.54 -28.70 -38.08
N SER A 81 2.84 -28.92 -37.95
CA SER A 81 3.87 -28.17 -38.69
C SER A 81 3.70 -28.30 -40.20
N PHE A 82 3.44 -29.49 -40.71
CA PHE A 82 3.22 -29.73 -42.14
C PHE A 82 1.92 -29.12 -42.67
N ARG A 83 0.86 -29.04 -41.84
CA ARG A 83 -0.40 -28.38 -42.23
C ARG A 83 -0.34 -26.88 -42.20
N GLN A 84 0.28 -26.30 -41.15
CA GLN A 84 0.29 -24.86 -40.91
C GLN A 84 1.55 -24.16 -41.38
N GLY A 85 2.56 -24.91 -41.81
CA GLY A 85 3.88 -24.39 -42.19
C GLY A 85 4.83 -24.11 -41.03
N HIS A 86 4.29 -24.06 -39.79
CA HIS A 86 5.08 -23.83 -38.57
C HIS A 86 4.36 -24.43 -37.37
N ASN A 87 5.09 -24.70 -36.24
CA ASN A 87 4.56 -25.05 -34.95
C ASN A 87 5.56 -24.69 -33.85
N CYS A 88 5.05 -24.44 -32.61
CA CYS A 88 5.86 -24.17 -31.44
C CYS A 88 5.21 -24.84 -30.22
N TYR A 89 5.97 -25.64 -29.47
CA TYR A 89 5.46 -26.42 -28.34
C TYR A 89 6.57 -26.77 -27.37
N GLU A 90 6.21 -27.01 -26.11
CA GLU A 90 7.12 -27.51 -25.08
C GLU A 90 7.28 -29.03 -25.18
N PHE A 91 8.49 -29.49 -24.90
CA PHE A 91 8.82 -30.91 -24.88
C PHE A 91 9.93 -31.18 -23.85
N VAL A 92 10.00 -32.42 -23.37
CA VAL A 92 11.09 -32.87 -22.52
C VAL A 92 11.98 -33.79 -23.32
N LEU A 93 13.11 -33.23 -23.79
CA LEU A 93 14.06 -33.95 -24.63
C LEU A 93 14.82 -34.99 -23.83
N PRO A 94 14.79 -36.28 -24.20
CA PRO A 94 15.62 -37.28 -23.57
C PRO A 94 17.10 -37.07 -23.90
N GLN A 95 17.96 -37.28 -22.92
CA GLN A 95 19.41 -37.20 -23.07
C GLN A 95 20.05 -38.58 -22.95
N GLU A 96 21.16 -38.80 -23.62
CA GLU A 96 21.98 -39.99 -23.43
C GLU A 96 22.42 -40.08 -21.95
N GLY A 97 22.25 -41.27 -21.31
CA GLY A 97 22.49 -41.40 -19.87
C GLY A 97 21.24 -41.21 -18.98
N GLY A 98 20.05 -40.98 -19.56
CA GLY A 98 18.75 -40.95 -18.84
C GLY A 98 18.38 -39.56 -18.31
N GLY A 99 19.13 -38.52 -18.65
CA GLY A 99 18.76 -37.12 -18.36
C GLY A 99 17.52 -36.70 -19.14
N ARG A 100 16.84 -35.64 -18.66
CA ARG A 100 15.65 -35.07 -19.28
C ARG A 100 15.77 -33.55 -19.32
N LEU A 101 15.77 -32.97 -20.51
CA LEU A 101 15.99 -31.54 -20.76
C LEU A 101 14.66 -30.89 -21.21
N PRO A 102 14.06 -29.96 -20.47
CA PRO A 102 12.90 -29.22 -20.93
C PRO A 102 13.30 -28.23 -22.01
N VAL A 103 12.61 -28.30 -23.15
CA VAL A 103 12.89 -27.45 -24.32
C VAL A 103 11.60 -26.90 -24.92
N ILE A 104 11.71 -25.75 -25.57
CA ILE A 104 10.72 -25.30 -26.55
C ILE A 104 11.22 -25.72 -27.93
N ILE A 105 10.37 -26.44 -28.64
CA ILE A 105 10.62 -26.82 -30.04
C ILE A 105 9.85 -25.88 -30.94
N SER A 106 10.57 -25.13 -31.79
CA SER A 106 9.96 -24.34 -32.87
C SER A 106 10.31 -24.98 -34.20
N SER A 107 9.32 -25.27 -35.02
CA SER A 107 9.57 -25.91 -36.31
C SER A 107 8.91 -25.16 -37.47
N ARG A 108 9.59 -25.18 -38.60
CA ARG A 108 9.10 -24.66 -39.90
C ARG A 108 9.32 -25.65 -41.01
N VAL A 109 8.39 -25.68 -41.95
CA VAL A 109 8.46 -26.51 -43.14
C VAL A 109 8.91 -25.64 -44.32
N LEU A 110 9.94 -26.11 -45.01
CA LEU A 110 10.48 -25.51 -46.23
C LEU A 110 10.16 -26.44 -47.40
N ASN A 111 9.65 -25.87 -48.51
CA ASN A 111 9.45 -26.59 -49.75
C ASN A 111 10.64 -26.31 -50.65
N ASN A 112 11.42 -27.35 -51.00
CA ASN A 112 12.60 -27.23 -51.84
C ASN A 112 12.52 -28.26 -52.98
N CYS A 113 12.39 -27.79 -54.23
CA CYS A 113 12.43 -28.59 -55.47
C CYS A 113 11.64 -29.94 -55.40
N GLY A 114 10.44 -29.93 -54.82
CA GLY A 114 9.59 -31.13 -54.73
C GLY A 114 9.77 -31.97 -53.47
N SER A 115 10.74 -31.64 -52.61
CA SER A 115 10.93 -32.25 -51.27
C SER A 115 10.48 -31.27 -50.19
N ARG A 116 9.94 -31.75 -49.09
CA ARG A 116 9.63 -30.96 -47.90
C ARG A 116 10.65 -31.24 -46.82
N LEU A 117 11.26 -30.18 -46.36
CA LEU A 117 12.19 -30.21 -45.24
C LEU A 117 11.58 -29.55 -44.04
N LYS A 118 11.75 -30.16 -42.86
CA LYS A 118 11.35 -29.56 -41.58
C LYS A 118 12.60 -29.13 -40.82
N VAL A 119 12.74 -27.83 -40.60
CA VAL A 119 13.74 -27.25 -39.69
C VAL A 119 13.14 -27.09 -38.34
N ALA A 120 13.76 -27.63 -37.30
CA ALA A 120 13.32 -27.50 -35.91
C ALA A 120 14.45 -26.95 -35.05
N THR A 121 14.13 -25.94 -34.24
CA THR A 121 15.02 -25.38 -33.22
C THR A 121 14.58 -25.84 -31.84
N PHE A 122 15.57 -26.04 -30.96
CA PHE A 122 15.38 -26.53 -29.59
C PHE A 122 16.01 -25.53 -28.62
N ALA A 123 15.20 -24.79 -27.93
CA ALA A 123 15.63 -23.83 -26.90
C ALA A 123 15.56 -24.47 -25.52
N ASP A 124 16.66 -24.55 -24.79
CA ASP A 124 16.72 -25.02 -23.41
C ASP A 124 16.03 -24.00 -22.47
N ILE A 125 14.96 -24.42 -21.81
CA ILE A 125 14.19 -23.60 -20.89
C ILE A 125 14.40 -23.97 -19.41
N SER A 126 15.39 -24.81 -19.12
CA SER A 126 15.67 -25.26 -17.73
C SER A 126 15.90 -24.09 -16.77
N LYS A 127 16.66 -23.09 -17.21
CA LYS A 127 16.92 -21.87 -16.43
C LYS A 127 15.64 -21.04 -16.21
N GLN A 128 14.81 -20.94 -17.24
CA GLN A 128 13.56 -20.19 -17.18
C GLN A 128 12.57 -20.85 -16.19
N ILE A 129 12.39 -22.17 -16.28
CA ILE A 129 11.53 -22.93 -15.35
C ILE A 129 12.01 -22.76 -13.91
N LYS A 130 13.32 -22.87 -13.66
CA LYS A 130 13.89 -22.71 -12.32
C LYS A 130 13.64 -21.31 -11.75
N VAL A 131 13.84 -20.27 -12.54
CA VAL A 131 13.59 -18.88 -12.12
C VAL A 131 12.11 -18.66 -11.85
N GLU A 132 11.22 -19.23 -12.65
CA GLU A 132 9.78 -19.12 -12.45
C GLU A 132 9.32 -19.81 -11.15
N GLU A 133 9.85 -21.00 -10.85
CA GLU A 133 9.59 -21.72 -9.60
C GLU A 133 10.11 -20.94 -8.38
N GLU A 134 11.34 -20.39 -8.46
CA GLU A 134 11.91 -19.54 -7.42
C GLU A 134 11.04 -18.29 -7.18
N LEU A 135 10.63 -17.63 -8.24
CA LEU A 135 9.75 -16.46 -8.16
C LEU A 135 8.39 -16.80 -7.56
N ARG A 136 7.79 -17.91 -7.99
CA ARG A 136 6.52 -18.39 -7.46
C ARG A 136 6.61 -18.69 -5.95
N SER A 137 7.68 -19.34 -5.54
CA SER A 137 7.91 -19.66 -4.12
C SER A 137 8.15 -18.40 -3.28
N ALA A 138 8.90 -17.41 -3.81
CA ALA A 138 9.15 -16.14 -3.16
C ALA A 138 7.85 -15.33 -3.00
N ASN A 139 7.03 -15.26 -4.04
CA ASN A 139 5.73 -14.59 -4.00
C ASN A 139 4.79 -15.24 -2.97
N ALA A 140 4.74 -16.56 -2.90
CA ALA A 140 3.93 -17.27 -1.90
C ALA A 140 4.36 -16.92 -0.45
N ARG A 141 5.68 -16.86 -0.19
CA ARG A 141 6.22 -16.45 1.12
C ARG A 141 5.90 -15.01 1.46
N LEU A 142 5.99 -14.10 0.48
CA LEU A 142 5.65 -12.69 0.68
C LEU A 142 4.16 -12.51 1.00
N GLN A 143 3.28 -13.21 0.29
CA GLN A 143 1.84 -13.19 0.54
C GLN A 143 1.50 -13.70 1.95
N GLN A 144 2.13 -14.80 2.38
CA GLN A 144 1.92 -15.32 3.72
C GLN A 144 2.36 -14.32 4.79
N ARG A 145 3.55 -13.72 4.66
CA ARG A 145 4.02 -12.69 5.59
C ARG A 145 3.11 -11.47 5.64
N GLN A 146 2.60 -11.06 4.47
CA GLN A 146 1.67 -9.93 4.43
C GLN A 146 0.38 -10.24 5.20
N MET A 147 -0.17 -11.45 5.07
CA MET A 147 -1.36 -11.86 5.82
C MET A 147 -1.12 -11.86 7.35
N GLU A 148 0.04 -12.35 7.79
CA GLU A 148 0.43 -12.35 9.20
C GLU A 148 0.51 -10.91 9.75
N ILE A 149 1.16 -10.00 9.03
CA ILE A 149 1.27 -8.58 9.40
C ILE A 149 -0.13 -7.91 9.43
N ASP A 150 -0.96 -8.18 8.45
CA ASP A 150 -2.32 -7.62 8.38
C ASP A 150 -3.19 -8.11 9.56
N GLU A 151 -3.03 -9.35 10.00
CA GLU A 151 -3.73 -9.89 11.17
C GLU A 151 -3.28 -9.21 12.47
N ASP A 152 -1.98 -9.03 12.66
CA ASP A 152 -1.40 -8.31 13.80
C ASP A 152 -1.87 -6.85 13.85
N LEU A 153 -1.87 -6.17 12.69
CA LEU A 153 -2.36 -4.79 12.58
C LEU A 153 -3.86 -4.68 12.88
N ARG A 154 -4.66 -5.64 12.44
CA ARG A 154 -6.10 -5.70 12.78
C ARG A 154 -6.33 -5.86 14.28
N LEU A 155 -5.49 -6.65 14.95
CA LEU A 155 -5.57 -6.79 16.41
C LEU A 155 -5.20 -5.47 17.10
N ALA A 156 -4.10 -4.84 16.70
CA ALA A 156 -3.68 -3.55 17.21
C ALA A 156 -4.75 -2.46 17.01
N ALA A 157 -5.39 -2.43 15.83
CA ALA A 157 -6.50 -1.54 15.52
C ALA A 157 -7.70 -1.74 16.46
N ARG A 158 -8.05 -2.98 16.77
CA ARG A 158 -9.14 -3.25 17.73
C ARG A 158 -8.82 -2.71 19.14
N VAL A 159 -7.57 -2.83 19.57
CA VAL A 159 -7.13 -2.28 20.86
C VAL A 159 -7.23 -0.75 20.83
N GLN A 160 -6.67 -0.10 19.81
CA GLN A 160 -6.70 1.36 19.69
C GLN A 160 -8.14 1.90 19.57
N ASN A 161 -8.99 1.29 18.75
CA ASN A 161 -10.40 1.67 18.61
C ASN A 161 -11.21 1.50 19.91
N SER A 162 -10.76 0.61 20.81
CA SER A 162 -11.41 0.48 22.14
C SER A 162 -11.14 1.68 23.05
N LEU A 163 -10.11 2.49 22.75
CA LEU A 163 -9.77 3.73 23.47
C LEU A 163 -10.56 4.94 22.94
N ALA A 164 -11.14 4.83 21.75
CA ALA A 164 -11.93 5.92 21.17
C ALA A 164 -13.10 6.28 22.10
N PRO A 165 -13.31 7.56 22.42
CA PRO A 165 -14.35 7.96 23.35
C PRO A 165 -15.72 7.66 22.74
N LYS A 166 -16.62 7.20 23.60
CA LYS A 166 -18.03 7.04 23.25
C LYS A 166 -18.78 8.32 23.59
N SER A 167 -19.85 8.61 22.85
CA SER A 167 -20.77 9.68 23.21
C SER A 167 -21.34 9.43 24.60
N GLN A 168 -21.29 10.44 25.48
CA GLN A 168 -21.68 10.37 26.87
C GLN A 168 -22.43 11.64 27.27
N ALA A 169 -23.25 11.57 28.30
CA ALA A 169 -23.97 12.72 28.82
C ALA A 169 -23.93 12.73 30.35
N TRP A 170 -23.72 13.90 30.90
CA TRP A 170 -23.80 14.27 32.29
C TRP A 170 -24.90 15.34 32.44
N ASP A 171 -25.21 15.77 33.64
CA ASP A 171 -26.34 16.69 33.92
C ASP A 171 -26.35 17.92 32.97
N ASN A 172 -25.25 18.65 32.93
CA ASN A 172 -25.13 19.91 32.19
C ASN A 172 -24.22 19.88 31.00
N VAL A 173 -23.59 18.74 30.68
CA VAL A 173 -22.69 18.56 29.54
C VAL A 173 -22.99 17.27 28.83
N SER A 174 -23.05 17.29 27.52
CA SER A 174 -23.06 16.06 26.72
C SER A 174 -21.96 16.11 25.68
N VAL A 175 -21.30 14.99 25.48
CA VAL A 175 -20.20 14.87 24.51
C VAL A 175 -20.58 13.89 23.42
N ASP A 176 -20.49 14.33 22.18
CA ASP A 176 -20.56 13.50 21.00
C ASP A 176 -19.18 13.35 20.40
N SER A 177 -18.82 12.15 19.97
CA SER A 177 -17.53 11.86 19.39
C SER A 177 -17.67 11.16 18.04
N PHE A 178 -16.66 11.35 17.20
CA PHE A 178 -16.44 10.62 15.95
C PHE A 178 -14.95 10.39 15.79
N TYR A 179 -14.57 9.17 15.41
CA TYR A 179 -13.21 8.78 15.10
C TYR A 179 -13.21 7.87 13.87
N HIS A 180 -12.41 8.20 12.89
CA HIS A 180 -12.26 7.42 11.67
C HIS A 180 -10.79 7.40 11.24
N PRO A 181 -10.05 6.33 11.55
CA PRO A 181 -8.67 6.19 11.11
C PRO A 181 -8.62 5.82 9.62
N VAL A 182 -7.65 6.37 8.90
CA VAL A 182 -7.39 6.06 7.48
C VAL A 182 -6.65 4.74 7.35
N HIS A 183 -5.72 4.46 8.24
CA HIS A 183 -4.99 3.21 8.30
C HIS A 183 -5.54 2.30 9.43
N TRP A 184 -5.03 1.07 9.52
CA TRP A 184 -5.41 0.16 10.61
C TRP A 184 -5.21 0.78 11.99
N ILE A 185 -4.09 1.51 12.16
CA ILE A 185 -3.71 2.22 13.38
C ILE A 185 -3.22 3.61 13.03
N GLY A 186 -3.59 4.61 13.83
CA GLY A 186 -3.29 6.02 13.61
C GLY A 186 -2.49 6.68 14.73
N GLY A 187 -1.94 7.87 14.44
CA GLY A 187 -1.32 8.77 15.41
C GLY A 187 -2.34 9.54 16.23
N ASP A 188 -3.53 9.71 15.68
CA ASP A 188 -4.61 10.47 16.29
C ASP A 188 -5.28 9.72 17.42
N PHE A 189 -5.67 10.45 18.45
CA PHE A 189 -6.67 10.00 19.41
C PHE A 189 -7.47 11.15 19.97
N ALA A 190 -8.66 10.80 20.41
CA ALA A 190 -9.53 11.68 21.17
C ALA A 190 -9.78 11.07 22.56
N LEU A 191 -9.95 11.91 23.59
CA LEU A 191 -10.18 11.45 24.94
C LEU A 191 -11.26 12.27 25.59
N VAL A 192 -12.17 11.57 26.31
CA VAL A 192 -13.18 12.15 27.18
C VAL A 192 -12.98 11.56 28.56
N ASN A 193 -12.79 12.40 29.54
CA ASN A 193 -12.65 12.00 30.95
C ASN A 193 -13.52 12.84 31.82
N SER A 194 -14.29 12.20 32.72
CA SER A 194 -15.06 12.86 33.76
C SER A 194 -14.49 12.48 35.11
N GLN A 195 -14.24 13.47 35.94
CA GLN A 195 -13.90 13.27 37.36
C GLN A 195 -15.14 13.05 38.22
N ASP A 196 -16.21 13.76 37.86
CA ASP A 196 -17.55 13.68 38.44
C ASP A 196 -18.56 14.20 37.41
N GLU A 197 -19.82 14.36 37.78
CA GLU A 197 -20.87 14.82 36.88
C GLU A 197 -20.73 16.29 36.47
N GLN A 198 -19.83 17.04 37.10
CA GLN A 198 -19.64 18.49 36.88
C GLN A 198 -18.34 18.84 36.14
N HIS A 199 -17.32 17.98 36.28
CA HIS A 199 -16.00 18.24 35.66
C HIS A 199 -15.75 17.27 34.55
N VAL A 200 -15.84 17.76 33.32
CA VAL A 200 -15.61 17.00 32.09
C VAL A 200 -14.41 17.56 31.35
N SER A 201 -13.45 16.72 31.01
CA SER A 201 -12.31 17.06 30.18
C SER A 201 -12.42 16.36 28.84
N VAL A 202 -12.21 17.12 27.77
CA VAL A 202 -12.14 16.62 26.40
C VAL A 202 -10.83 17.03 25.77
N LEU A 203 -10.28 16.15 24.96
CA LEU A 203 -8.96 16.36 24.36
C LEU A 203 -8.90 15.68 23.02
N VAL A 204 -8.18 16.29 22.09
CA VAL A 204 -7.73 15.71 20.81
C VAL A 204 -6.23 15.84 20.70
N CYS A 205 -5.60 14.83 20.13
CA CYS A 205 -4.17 14.72 19.99
C CYS A 205 -3.87 14.11 18.63
N ASP A 206 -2.84 14.63 17.97
CA ASP A 206 -2.26 14.07 16.76
C ASP A 206 -0.74 13.93 16.95
N VAL A 207 -0.23 12.74 16.65
CA VAL A 207 1.19 12.40 16.69
C VAL A 207 1.73 12.38 15.27
N SER A 208 2.71 13.19 14.99
CA SER A 208 3.33 13.31 13.66
C SER A 208 3.75 11.97 13.07
N GLY A 209 3.41 11.78 11.78
CA GLY A 209 3.70 10.55 11.03
C GLY A 209 2.58 9.51 11.15
N HIS A 210 2.74 8.39 10.49
CA HIS A 210 1.71 7.35 10.39
C HIS A 210 2.28 5.96 10.68
N GLY A 211 1.40 5.03 11.00
CA GLY A 211 1.71 3.62 11.22
C GLY A 211 2.04 3.27 12.67
N ILE A 212 2.76 2.16 12.86
CA ILE A 212 2.96 1.55 14.19
C ILE A 212 3.69 2.49 15.16
N GLY A 213 4.68 3.23 14.67
CA GLY A 213 5.47 4.13 15.52
C GLY A 213 4.63 5.23 16.16
N SER A 214 3.87 5.99 15.33
CA SER A 214 2.97 7.04 15.82
C SER A 214 1.87 6.49 16.71
N ALA A 215 1.29 5.33 16.38
CA ALA A 215 0.29 4.67 17.21
C ALA A 215 0.80 4.27 18.61
N LEU A 216 2.05 3.80 18.73
CA LEU A 216 2.66 3.47 20.02
C LEU A 216 2.91 4.73 20.86
N VAL A 217 3.38 5.81 20.24
CA VAL A 217 3.53 7.11 20.91
C VAL A 217 2.16 7.64 21.34
N ALA A 218 1.16 7.61 20.47
CA ALA A 218 -0.21 8.00 20.80
C ALA A 218 -0.76 7.24 22.01
N ASN A 219 -0.57 5.92 22.10
CA ASN A 219 -0.99 5.11 23.24
C ASN A 219 -0.24 5.50 24.52
N ARG A 220 1.06 5.83 24.43
CA ARG A 220 1.82 6.31 25.59
C ARG A 220 1.29 7.65 26.08
N ILE A 221 1.09 8.61 25.18
CA ILE A 221 0.52 9.93 25.49
C ILE A 221 -0.90 9.79 26.05
N TYR A 222 -1.72 8.93 25.46
CA TYR A 222 -3.08 8.63 25.96
C TYR A 222 -3.07 8.18 27.42
N SER A 223 -2.19 7.25 27.77
CA SER A 223 -2.10 6.72 29.15
C SER A 223 -1.68 7.78 30.14
N GLU A 224 -0.65 8.58 29.82
CA GLU A 224 -0.17 9.68 30.66
C GLU A 224 -1.24 10.77 30.82
N THR A 225 -1.86 11.17 29.72
CA THR A 225 -2.94 12.17 29.71
C THR A 225 -4.11 11.72 30.60
N THR A 226 -4.54 10.45 30.43
CA THR A 226 -5.62 9.88 31.26
C THR A 226 -5.28 9.92 32.75
N SER A 227 -4.03 9.57 33.11
CA SER A 227 -3.56 9.62 34.49
C SER A 227 -3.59 11.03 35.05
N HIS A 228 -3.08 12.01 34.30
CA HIS A 228 -3.08 13.42 34.72
C HIS A 228 -4.49 13.99 34.88
N LEU A 229 -5.39 13.72 33.94
CA LEU A 229 -6.77 14.19 34.02
C LEU A 229 -7.50 13.60 35.20
N ARG A 230 -7.32 12.31 35.50
CA ARG A 230 -7.92 11.65 36.68
C ARG A 230 -7.44 12.25 38.01
N ASN A 231 -6.16 12.67 38.04
CA ASN A 231 -5.58 13.28 39.25
C ASN A 231 -5.84 14.78 39.35
N GLY A 232 -6.66 15.37 38.47
CA GLY A 232 -7.01 16.78 38.51
C GLY A 232 -5.87 17.75 38.18
N THR A 233 -4.77 17.24 37.53
CA THR A 233 -3.64 18.06 37.11
C THR A 233 -4.11 19.20 36.19
N ALA A 234 -3.63 20.43 36.38
CA ALA A 234 -3.95 21.54 35.49
C ALA A 234 -3.51 21.20 34.04
N LEU A 235 -4.28 21.67 33.03
CA LEU A 235 -4.01 21.31 31.63
C LEU A 235 -2.60 21.73 31.20
N ILE A 236 -2.16 22.89 31.61
CA ILE A 236 -0.84 23.40 31.24
C ILE A 236 0.31 22.62 31.88
N ASP A 237 0.14 22.20 33.15
CA ASP A 237 1.14 21.36 33.84
C ASP A 237 1.21 19.96 33.21
N MET A 238 0.07 19.45 32.75
CA MET A 238 0.01 18.21 31.98
C MET A 238 0.80 18.34 30.67
N PHE A 239 0.63 19.45 29.94
CA PHE A 239 1.36 19.69 28.69
C PHE A 239 2.88 19.76 28.92
N GLU A 240 3.31 20.42 30.00
CA GLU A 240 4.73 20.47 30.36
C GLU A 240 5.31 19.09 30.61
N ARG A 241 4.57 18.23 31.33
CA ARG A 241 4.98 16.85 31.61
C ARG A 241 5.00 15.98 30.36
N LEU A 242 4.00 16.12 29.49
CA LEU A 242 3.98 15.43 28.19
C LEU A 242 5.12 15.89 27.28
N ASN A 243 5.43 17.18 27.25
CA ASN A 243 6.58 17.70 26.50
C ASN A 243 7.90 17.11 26.99
N ARG A 244 8.07 17.02 28.30
CA ARG A 244 9.24 16.41 28.93
C ARG A 244 9.35 14.93 28.57
N LEU A 245 8.26 14.16 28.66
CA LEU A 245 8.19 12.75 28.28
C LEU A 245 8.64 12.57 26.80
N MET A 246 8.13 13.40 25.89
CA MET A 246 8.49 13.33 24.48
C MET A 246 9.98 13.57 24.24
N ILE A 247 10.56 14.56 24.97
CA ILE A 247 11.96 14.91 24.80
C ILE A 247 12.91 13.89 25.47
N GLU A 248 12.55 13.39 26.65
CA GLU A 248 13.45 12.50 27.44
C GLU A 248 13.31 11.03 27.04
N ASP A 249 12.07 10.53 26.88
CA ASP A 249 11.82 9.11 26.69
C ASP A 249 11.67 8.71 25.21
N ILE A 250 11.21 9.65 24.34
CA ILE A 250 10.94 9.40 22.93
C ILE A 250 11.99 10.10 22.04
N ALA A 251 13.01 10.65 22.65
CA ALA A 251 14.10 11.35 21.98
C ALA A 251 14.72 10.50 20.86
N GLY A 252 15.02 11.17 19.74
CA GLY A 252 15.64 10.52 18.57
C GLY A 252 14.66 9.92 17.56
N SER A 253 13.36 9.83 17.86
CA SER A 253 12.33 9.43 16.87
C SER A 253 12.04 10.53 15.83
N GLY A 254 12.33 11.80 16.18
CA GLY A 254 11.93 12.97 15.37
C GLY A 254 10.42 13.24 15.40
N MET A 255 9.66 12.51 16.20
CA MET A 255 8.21 12.66 16.33
C MET A 255 7.88 13.84 17.25
N PHE A 256 6.80 14.52 16.93
CA PHE A 256 6.22 15.59 17.74
C PHE A 256 4.71 15.36 17.89
N VAL A 257 4.11 16.09 18.81
CA VAL A 257 2.69 15.93 19.15
C VAL A 257 2.01 17.28 19.12
N THR A 258 0.85 17.32 18.46
CA THR A 258 -0.09 18.44 18.59
C THR A 258 -1.22 18.04 19.53
N LEU A 259 -1.69 18.99 20.36
CA LEU A 259 -2.63 18.68 21.42
C LEU A 259 -3.54 19.87 21.71
N ALA A 260 -4.85 19.61 21.80
CA ALA A 260 -5.81 20.58 22.30
C ALA A 260 -6.67 19.94 23.41
N ALA A 261 -6.77 20.63 24.54
CA ALA A 261 -7.51 20.14 25.69
C ALA A 261 -8.41 21.22 26.28
N VAL A 262 -9.61 20.83 26.67
CA VAL A 262 -10.59 21.65 27.38
C VAL A 262 -11.04 20.93 28.63
N ARG A 263 -11.12 21.64 29.75
CA ARG A 263 -11.75 21.18 30.99
C ARG A 263 -12.95 22.07 31.27
N ILE A 264 -14.12 21.47 31.37
CA ILE A 264 -15.40 22.15 31.63
C ILE A 264 -15.79 21.92 33.07
N ASP A 265 -16.01 23.02 33.80
CA ASP A 265 -16.73 23.04 35.07
C ASP A 265 -18.19 23.44 34.77
N ALA A 266 -19.04 22.45 34.69
CA ALA A 266 -20.45 22.61 34.29
C ALA A 266 -21.27 23.41 35.32
N GLN A 267 -20.90 23.34 36.59
CA GLN A 267 -21.57 24.08 37.66
C GLN A 267 -21.25 25.58 37.59
N LYS A 268 -19.99 25.89 37.41
CA LYS A 268 -19.56 27.29 37.29
C LYS A 268 -19.72 27.87 35.89
N ARG A 269 -20.10 27.04 34.91
CA ARG A 269 -20.16 27.38 33.48
C ARG A 269 -18.88 28.05 33.02
N ARG A 270 -17.78 27.42 33.31
CA ARG A 270 -16.43 27.88 32.90
C ARG A 270 -15.69 26.72 32.24
N MET A 271 -14.79 27.09 31.39
CA MET A 271 -13.83 26.13 30.86
C MET A 271 -12.42 26.68 30.94
N ASP A 272 -11.46 25.77 31.11
CA ASP A 272 -10.05 25.98 30.90
C ASP A 272 -9.68 25.37 29.55
N PHE A 273 -8.88 26.09 28.77
CA PHE A 273 -8.35 25.63 27.48
C PHE A 273 -6.83 25.72 27.48
N ALA A 274 -6.19 24.71 26.92
CA ALA A 274 -4.78 24.72 26.54
C ALA A 274 -4.62 24.06 25.14
N GLY A 275 -3.76 24.64 24.31
CA GLY A 275 -3.45 24.14 22.97
C GLY A 275 -1.96 24.24 22.66
N ALA A 276 -1.39 23.20 22.06
CA ALA A 276 0.00 23.07 21.65
C ALA A 276 0.10 22.66 20.18
N GLY A 277 0.33 23.64 19.29
CA GLY A 277 0.49 23.43 17.85
C GLY A 277 -0.69 22.77 17.12
N HIS A 278 -1.84 22.67 17.79
CA HIS A 278 -3.04 22.00 17.27
C HIS A 278 -3.96 23.00 16.56
N PRO A 279 -4.78 22.57 15.57
CA PRO A 279 -5.82 23.41 14.99
C PRO A 279 -6.71 24.07 16.05
N PRO A 280 -7.25 25.29 15.79
CA PRO A 280 -8.03 26.02 16.78
C PRO A 280 -9.27 25.23 17.26
N VAL A 281 -9.49 25.20 18.56
CA VAL A 281 -10.77 24.75 19.12
C VAL A 281 -11.82 25.82 18.85
N MET A 282 -13.03 25.42 18.49
CA MET A 282 -14.11 26.33 18.17
C MET A 282 -15.17 26.32 19.28
N VAL A 283 -15.63 27.50 19.70
CA VAL A 283 -16.81 27.63 20.54
C VAL A 283 -17.95 28.15 19.67
N ALA A 284 -18.89 27.27 19.37
CA ALA A 284 -20.04 27.56 18.54
C ALA A 284 -21.23 28.00 19.38
N ARG A 285 -21.79 29.16 19.05
CA ARG A 285 -23.06 29.70 19.59
C ARG A 285 -24.09 29.74 18.48
N ARG A 286 -25.31 29.36 18.77
CA ARG A 286 -26.36 29.28 17.78
C ARG A 286 -26.53 30.58 17.01
N GLY A 287 -26.38 30.50 15.67
CA GLY A 287 -26.54 31.63 14.76
C GLY A 287 -25.41 32.65 14.75
N GLN A 288 -24.32 32.40 15.49
CA GLN A 288 -23.13 33.25 15.53
C GLN A 288 -21.97 32.57 14.84
N SER A 289 -20.96 33.39 14.41
CA SER A 289 -19.71 32.86 13.91
C SER A 289 -18.94 32.24 15.10
N PRO A 290 -18.44 30.98 14.97
CA PRO A 290 -17.69 30.32 16.02
C PRO A 290 -16.46 31.12 16.46
N LEU A 291 -16.23 31.22 17.75
CA LEU A 291 -15.02 31.79 18.34
C LEU A 291 -13.90 30.78 18.19
N LEU A 292 -12.73 31.20 17.69
CA LEU A 292 -11.54 30.39 17.56
C LEU A 292 -10.64 30.53 18.80
N LEU A 293 -10.24 29.43 19.39
CA LEU A 293 -9.28 29.36 20.49
C LEU A 293 -7.98 28.79 19.95
N GLU A 294 -7.03 29.68 19.65
CA GLU A 294 -5.74 29.34 19.07
C GLU A 294 -4.81 28.66 20.08
N SER A 295 -4.02 27.68 19.60
CA SER A 295 -2.92 27.09 20.36
C SER A 295 -1.88 28.16 20.71
N ARG A 296 -1.52 28.28 21.99
CA ARG A 296 -0.53 29.26 22.48
C ARG A 296 0.80 28.63 22.85
N CYS A 297 0.86 27.29 22.96
CA CYS A 297 2.09 26.53 23.10
C CYS A 297 2.55 26.02 21.74
N ALA A 298 3.87 25.86 21.60
CA ALA A 298 4.42 25.19 20.42
C ALA A 298 4.12 23.68 20.46
N VAL A 299 4.32 22.98 19.35
CA VAL A 299 4.20 21.50 19.28
C VAL A 299 5.09 20.85 20.35
N LEU A 300 4.59 19.80 20.98
CA LEU A 300 5.31 19.10 22.05
C LEU A 300 6.34 18.12 21.45
N GLY A 301 7.49 17.99 22.12
CA GLY A 301 8.53 17.03 21.74
C GLY A 301 9.68 17.62 20.91
N LEU A 302 9.58 18.87 20.43
CA LEU A 302 10.66 19.49 19.63
C LEU A 302 11.58 20.40 20.46
N HIS A 303 11.05 21.03 21.49
CA HIS A 303 11.83 21.99 22.28
C HIS A 303 11.46 21.94 23.77
N PRO A 304 12.44 21.99 24.71
CA PRO A 304 12.17 21.95 26.15
C PRO A 304 11.25 23.08 26.65
N LYS A 305 11.25 24.23 25.99
CA LYS A 305 10.41 25.37 26.31
C LYS A 305 9.20 25.52 25.37
N ALA A 306 8.64 24.42 24.90
CA ALA A 306 7.46 24.45 24.04
C ALA A 306 6.20 24.94 24.77
N VAL A 307 6.14 24.75 26.09
CA VAL A 307 5.01 25.10 26.93
C VAL A 307 5.27 26.38 27.70
N ASP A 308 4.37 27.34 27.56
CA ASP A 308 4.33 28.56 28.36
C ASP A 308 3.21 28.39 29.40
N VAL A 309 3.56 28.42 30.69
CA VAL A 309 2.59 28.29 31.80
C VAL A 309 1.51 29.38 31.81
N SER A 310 1.74 30.51 31.17
CA SER A 310 0.75 31.61 31.01
C SER A 310 -0.21 31.36 29.82
N ALA A 311 -0.01 30.30 29.06
CA ALA A 311 -0.79 30.04 27.84
C ALA A 311 -2.19 29.43 28.08
N SER A 312 -2.51 29.06 29.34
CA SER A 312 -3.86 28.61 29.70
C SER A 312 -4.86 29.77 29.54
N LEU A 313 -6.03 29.44 28.99
CA LEU A 313 -7.12 30.40 28.82
C LEU A 313 -8.33 29.93 29.62
N GLU A 314 -8.88 30.82 30.45
CA GLU A 314 -10.18 30.60 31.09
C GLU A 314 -11.27 31.37 30.33
N MET A 315 -12.46 30.73 30.22
CA MET A 315 -13.58 31.34 29.51
C MET A 315 -14.91 30.92 30.19
N SER A 316 -15.86 31.87 30.22
CA SER A 316 -17.24 31.59 30.66
C SER A 316 -18.02 30.99 29.49
N LEU A 317 -18.89 30.02 29.85
CA LEU A 317 -19.76 29.30 28.93
C LEU A 317 -21.22 29.73 29.17
N GLU A 318 -21.98 29.73 28.07
CA GLU A 318 -23.45 29.97 28.12
C GLU A 318 -24.20 28.67 27.82
N PRO A 319 -25.42 28.49 28.34
CA PRO A 319 -26.26 27.37 27.93
C PRO A 319 -26.50 27.40 26.41
N GLY A 320 -26.24 26.25 25.78
CA GLY A 320 -26.32 26.14 24.35
C GLY A 320 -24.98 26.31 23.59
N ASP A 321 -23.90 26.68 24.29
CA ASP A 321 -22.55 26.65 23.72
C ASP A 321 -22.13 25.22 23.37
N CYS A 322 -21.45 25.06 22.24
CA CYS A 322 -20.84 23.79 21.83
C CYS A 322 -19.36 24.02 21.56
N ILE A 323 -18.53 23.28 22.27
CA ILE A 323 -17.09 23.28 22.10
C ILE A 323 -16.77 22.18 21.06
N VAL A 324 -16.10 22.55 19.97
CA VAL A 324 -15.74 21.66 18.85
C VAL A 324 -14.23 21.51 18.79
N LEU A 325 -13.76 20.28 19.04
CA LEU A 325 -12.35 19.90 18.87
C LEU A 325 -12.25 18.92 17.69
N TYR A 326 -11.22 19.06 16.89
CA TYR A 326 -11.03 18.24 15.70
C TYR A 326 -9.56 18.16 15.32
N THR A 327 -9.15 17.09 14.63
CA THR A 327 -7.80 16.94 14.06
C THR A 327 -7.73 17.48 12.63
N ASP A 328 -6.53 17.65 12.12
CA ASP A 328 -6.26 18.26 10.81
C ASP A 328 -6.87 17.47 9.64
N GLY A 329 -7.13 16.18 9.80
CA GLY A 329 -7.87 15.40 8.81
C GLY A 329 -9.27 15.95 8.47
N ILE A 330 -9.80 16.92 9.25
CA ILE A 330 -11.01 17.68 8.90
C ILE A 330 -10.66 18.93 8.06
N THR A 331 -9.56 19.60 8.34
CA THR A 331 -9.15 20.84 7.63
C THR A 331 -8.40 20.55 6.34
N GLU A 332 -7.66 19.45 6.27
CA GLU A 332 -6.79 19.09 5.15
C GLU A 332 -7.49 18.26 4.07
N VAL A 333 -8.78 18.45 3.91
CA VAL A 333 -9.56 17.86 2.81
C VAL A 333 -9.56 18.77 1.58
N PHE A 334 -9.42 18.19 0.41
CA PHE A 334 -9.36 18.90 -0.86
C PHE A 334 -10.62 18.69 -1.70
N ASN A 335 -11.06 19.74 -2.39
CA ASN A 335 -12.15 19.66 -3.36
C ASN A 335 -11.63 19.20 -4.75
N SER A 336 -12.54 19.04 -5.72
CA SER A 336 -12.20 18.68 -7.11
C SER A 336 -11.32 19.73 -7.82
N GLY A 337 -11.27 20.97 -7.32
CA GLY A 337 -10.41 22.03 -7.81
C GLY A 337 -9.00 22.05 -7.18
N GLY A 338 -8.73 21.15 -6.23
CA GLY A 338 -7.47 21.10 -5.49
C GLY A 338 -7.35 22.17 -4.39
N GLU A 339 -8.45 22.78 -3.97
CA GLU A 339 -8.49 23.76 -2.89
C GLU A 339 -8.72 23.03 -1.55
N MET A 340 -7.91 23.38 -0.54
CA MET A 340 -8.03 22.85 0.81
C MET A 340 -9.20 23.53 1.55
N LEU A 341 -9.96 22.79 2.34
CA LEU A 341 -11.06 23.33 3.14
C LEU A 341 -10.56 24.38 4.16
N GLY A 342 -9.49 24.07 4.87
CA GLY A 342 -8.85 24.93 5.82
C GLY A 342 -9.72 25.27 7.04
N ILE A 343 -9.17 26.06 7.94
CA ILE A 343 -9.83 26.45 9.21
C ILE A 343 -11.10 27.26 8.93
N GLU A 344 -11.08 28.22 7.99
CA GLU A 344 -12.23 29.06 7.68
C GLU A 344 -13.39 28.27 7.04
N GLY A 345 -13.07 27.27 6.21
CA GLY A 345 -14.08 26.36 5.67
C GLY A 345 -14.76 25.54 6.77
N VAL A 346 -13.98 24.98 7.68
CA VAL A 346 -14.52 24.25 8.85
C VAL A 346 -15.36 25.19 9.74
N ARG A 347 -14.88 26.42 9.98
CA ARG A 347 -15.60 27.44 10.76
C ARG A 347 -16.98 27.73 10.18
N GLU A 348 -17.08 27.86 8.86
CA GLU A 348 -18.36 28.09 8.19
C GLU A 348 -19.27 26.86 8.27
N ILE A 349 -18.74 25.64 8.12
CA ILE A 349 -19.51 24.40 8.31
C ILE A 349 -20.05 24.30 9.75
N VAL A 350 -19.19 24.58 10.75
CA VAL A 350 -19.60 24.58 12.18
C VAL A 350 -20.67 25.65 12.45
N ARG A 351 -20.54 26.86 11.85
CA ARG A 351 -21.55 27.91 11.95
C ARG A 351 -22.91 27.44 11.44
N GLN A 352 -22.95 26.79 10.28
CA GLN A 352 -24.18 26.27 9.71
C GLN A 352 -24.75 25.13 10.56
N ALA A 353 -23.92 24.20 10.99
CA ALA A 353 -24.31 23.07 11.84
C ALA A 353 -24.82 23.50 13.22
N SER A 354 -24.33 24.64 13.76
CA SER A 354 -24.78 25.18 15.05
C SER A 354 -26.24 25.63 15.07
N ALA A 355 -26.84 25.83 13.90
CA ALA A 355 -28.29 26.12 13.79
C ALA A 355 -29.16 24.86 13.97
N LEU A 356 -28.60 23.67 13.81
CA LEU A 356 -29.29 22.38 13.95
C LEU A 356 -29.50 22.05 15.43
N PRO A 357 -30.43 21.11 15.73
CA PRO A 357 -30.49 20.51 17.06
C PRO A 357 -29.16 19.88 17.47
N ALA A 358 -28.78 19.94 18.74
CA ALA A 358 -27.51 19.43 19.27
C ALA A 358 -27.19 18.01 18.79
N GLY A 359 -28.16 17.08 18.84
CA GLY A 359 -27.96 15.70 18.37
C GLY A 359 -27.73 15.53 16.85
N GLN A 360 -27.93 16.58 16.04
CA GLN A 360 -27.71 16.58 14.59
C GLN A 360 -26.45 17.36 14.19
N MET A 361 -25.88 18.16 15.08
CA MET A 361 -24.75 19.04 14.78
C MET A 361 -23.52 18.26 14.31
N LYS A 362 -23.19 17.15 14.98
CA LYS A 362 -22.09 16.27 14.56
C LYS A 362 -22.25 15.80 13.12
N GLN A 363 -23.41 15.25 12.79
CA GLN A 363 -23.68 14.77 11.44
C GLN A 363 -23.63 15.91 10.41
N GLY A 364 -24.18 17.07 10.74
CA GLY A 364 -24.12 18.27 9.89
C GLY A 364 -22.69 18.71 9.58
N ILE A 365 -21.78 18.62 10.55
CA ILE A 365 -20.34 18.92 10.32
C ILE A 365 -19.73 17.88 9.39
N LEU A 366 -19.95 16.58 9.67
CA LEU A 366 -19.40 15.49 8.84
C LEU A 366 -19.93 15.54 7.42
N ASP A 367 -21.20 15.81 7.21
CA ASP A 367 -21.82 15.95 5.89
C ASP A 367 -21.26 17.17 5.12
N GLY A 368 -21.02 18.29 5.83
CA GLY A 368 -20.42 19.48 5.24
C GLY A 368 -18.98 19.22 4.76
N VAL A 369 -18.17 18.53 5.57
CA VAL A 369 -16.82 18.11 5.19
C VAL A 369 -16.85 17.11 4.03
N ALA A 370 -17.77 16.13 4.07
CA ALA A 370 -17.93 15.14 3.00
C ALA A 370 -18.38 15.77 1.68
N ALA A 371 -19.23 16.81 1.73
CA ALA A 371 -19.66 17.54 0.52
C ALA A 371 -18.53 18.34 -0.14
N TRP A 372 -17.55 18.80 0.64
CA TRP A 372 -16.37 19.48 0.10
C TRP A 372 -15.38 18.48 -0.49
N ARG A 373 -15.18 17.36 0.17
CA ARG A 373 -14.13 16.38 -0.12
C ARG A 373 -14.30 15.69 -1.47
N ASN A 374 -13.22 15.64 -2.25
CA ASN A 374 -13.11 14.84 -3.45
C ASN A 374 -12.20 13.61 -3.21
N GLY A 375 -12.78 12.42 -3.20
CA GLY A 375 -12.04 11.16 -2.97
C GLY A 375 -12.07 10.65 -1.51
N PRO A 376 -11.28 9.61 -1.20
CA PRO A 376 -11.18 9.06 0.15
C PRO A 376 -10.49 10.04 1.11
N SER A 377 -10.63 9.82 2.42
CA SER A 377 -9.84 10.53 3.43
C SER A 377 -8.36 10.18 3.30
N THR A 378 -7.50 11.17 3.43
CA THR A 378 -6.03 11.02 3.35
C THR A 378 -5.37 11.00 4.72
N ASP A 379 -6.10 11.42 5.76
CA ASP A 379 -5.63 11.46 7.13
C ASP A 379 -6.71 11.02 8.12
N ASP A 380 -6.30 10.68 9.35
CA ASP A 380 -7.18 10.29 10.43
C ASP A 380 -8.13 11.44 10.78
N VAL A 381 -9.37 11.12 11.11
CA VAL A 381 -10.41 12.12 11.43
C VAL A 381 -10.91 11.90 12.84
N SER A 382 -10.61 12.86 13.71
CA SER A 382 -11.18 12.92 15.06
C SER A 382 -12.06 14.16 15.22
N LEU A 383 -13.23 14.02 15.79
CA LEU A 383 -14.15 15.12 16.06
C LEU A 383 -14.83 14.89 17.42
N ILE A 384 -14.76 15.89 18.29
CA ILE A 384 -15.49 15.93 19.56
C ILE A 384 -16.34 17.19 19.62
N LEU A 385 -17.58 17.02 20.03
CA LEU A 385 -18.50 18.11 20.35
C LEU A 385 -18.91 18.02 21.82
N ALA A 386 -18.59 19.01 22.62
CA ALA A 386 -19.06 19.11 23.99
C ALA A 386 -20.13 20.19 24.10
N HIS A 387 -21.37 19.77 24.32
CA HIS A 387 -22.53 20.66 24.43
C HIS A 387 -22.78 21.02 25.89
N VAL A 388 -22.91 22.31 26.18
CA VAL A 388 -23.29 22.86 27.48
C VAL A 388 -24.80 23.05 27.50
N ARG A 389 -25.47 22.52 28.54
CA ARG A 389 -26.93 22.57 28.68
C ARG A 389 -27.36 23.69 29.61
#